data_f98928fae08fd7f70f89fe018ec56708
#
_entry.id   f98928fae08fd7f70f89fe018ec56708
#
_cell.length_a   1.000
_cell.length_b   1.000
_cell.length_c   1.000
_cell.angle_alpha   90.00
_cell.angle_beta   90.00
_cell.angle_gamma   90.00
#
_symmetry.space_group_name_H-M   'P 1'
#
loop_
_entity.id
_entity.type
_entity.pdbx_description
1 polymer ?
#
loop_
_entity_poly.entity_id
_entity_poly.type
_entity_poly.pdbx_seq_one_letter_code
_entity_poly.pdbx_strand_id
1 'polypeptide(L)'
;MEKKSLKPQEVFLNEEEKTLVWENIQASFEKNFGTEVYSSWLKNISLLKEYNDYLILGVPTRFFRDWIVSRYLDKILSLLKTFKNTINRVEFKISEENRLPNLDVLRDNNFNKVTEIKDSILNYNRLNPNLNFDNFISGSSNEIALSSSKKVCEQLSRYNPLYIYGGVGLGKTHLLNAIGLELEKKTKVMFISAERFMYHFIKSIKKNDMVNFKDFFRQSSVFIIDDIQFIRGKEGLQEEFFHTFNSLIDKSSQVIISADRAPMKLDRVQERIKSRLAGGLVVDIDVPDLDLKINIIKKRLEDIQNQFKEKTNISDEVISFIASESKTNIRELIGVLNRVVTFGRIHKKELTINDCKNILKDVFNQAKVITVDKIQNTVSNFYNIPLAEMLSQRRSRPLARPRQIAMYLAKKMTTRSLPEIGRRFANRDHTTVIHAVKTITRLSEKDDEMKKNIEQIRSLLLEE
;
A
#
# COMPACT_ATOMS: atom_id res chain seq x y z
N MET A 1 23.74 0.10 -47.17
CA MET A 1 23.36 -1.19 -46.60
C MET A 1 22.30 -0.94 -45.53
N GLU A 2 21.04 -1.00 -45.94
CA GLU A 2 19.87 -0.80 -45.09
C GLU A 2 19.59 -2.06 -44.28
N LYS A 3 19.58 -1.93 -42.97
CA LYS A 3 19.09 -2.99 -42.09
C LYS A 3 17.56 -2.96 -42.08
N LYS A 4 16.93 -3.86 -42.85
CA LYS A 4 15.52 -4.18 -42.76
C LYS A 4 15.22 -4.76 -41.37
N SER A 5 14.38 -4.08 -40.58
CA SER A 5 13.77 -4.61 -39.38
C SER A 5 12.77 -5.68 -39.76
N LEU A 6 13.05 -6.94 -39.46
CA LEU A 6 12.12 -8.06 -39.57
C LEU A 6 11.00 -7.85 -38.56
N LYS A 7 9.77 -7.72 -39.05
CA LYS A 7 8.56 -7.83 -38.22
C LYS A 7 8.43 -9.26 -37.68
N PRO A 8 8.02 -9.48 -36.44
CA PRO A 8 7.75 -10.84 -35.92
C PRO A 8 6.65 -11.50 -36.76
N GLN A 9 6.92 -12.69 -37.27
CA GLN A 9 5.90 -13.49 -37.98
C GLN A 9 4.91 -14.07 -36.93
N GLU A 10 3.63 -13.76 -37.08
CA GLU A 10 2.55 -14.44 -36.37
C GLU A 10 2.46 -15.89 -36.88
N VAL A 11 2.61 -16.85 -35.98
CA VAL A 11 2.37 -18.26 -36.28
C VAL A 11 0.88 -18.50 -36.04
N PHE A 12 0.11 -18.63 -37.11
CA PHE A 12 -1.30 -18.99 -37.04
C PHE A 12 -1.41 -20.50 -36.81
N LEU A 13 -1.54 -20.92 -35.55
CA LEU A 13 -2.02 -22.26 -35.21
C LEU A 13 -3.56 -22.30 -35.33
N ASN A 14 -4.13 -23.43 -35.74
CA ASN A 14 -5.57 -23.65 -35.72
C ASN A 14 -6.09 -23.51 -34.26
N GLU A 15 -7.32 -23.04 -34.08
CA GLU A 15 -7.90 -22.81 -32.75
C GLU A 15 -7.92 -24.09 -31.88
N GLU A 16 -8.11 -25.24 -32.48
CA GLU A 16 -8.08 -26.55 -31.81
C GLU A 16 -6.67 -26.91 -31.30
N GLU A 17 -5.62 -26.66 -32.06
CA GLU A 17 -4.23 -26.90 -31.64
C GLU A 17 -3.78 -25.94 -30.52
N LYS A 18 -4.24 -24.68 -30.55
CA LYS A 18 -3.99 -23.71 -29.48
C LYS A 18 -4.60 -24.14 -28.15
N THR A 19 -5.81 -24.69 -28.19
CA THR A 19 -6.55 -25.11 -26.99
C THR A 19 -5.87 -26.31 -26.33
N LEU A 20 -5.45 -27.32 -27.11
CA LEU A 20 -4.76 -28.51 -26.60
C LEU A 20 -3.40 -28.20 -25.95
N VAL A 21 -2.63 -27.30 -26.51
CA VAL A 21 -1.33 -26.88 -25.94
C VAL A 21 -1.54 -26.08 -24.64
N TRP A 22 -2.54 -25.22 -24.58
CA TRP A 22 -2.83 -24.42 -23.40
C TRP A 22 -3.33 -25.26 -22.21
N GLU A 23 -4.16 -26.26 -22.47
CA GLU A 23 -4.62 -27.21 -21.44
C GLU A 23 -3.45 -27.98 -20.80
N ASN A 24 -2.48 -28.40 -21.59
CA ASN A 24 -1.26 -29.06 -21.10
C ASN A 24 -0.40 -28.12 -20.22
N ILE A 25 -0.32 -26.84 -20.58
CA ILE A 25 0.37 -25.82 -19.80
C ILE A 25 -0.38 -25.58 -18.47
N GLN A 26 -1.69 -25.50 -18.49
CA GLN A 26 -2.49 -25.35 -17.27
C GLN A 26 -2.37 -26.55 -16.34
N ALA A 27 -2.38 -27.78 -16.85
CA ALA A 27 -2.12 -28.99 -16.05
C ALA A 27 -0.72 -28.98 -15.44
N SER A 28 0.26 -28.46 -16.17
CA SER A 28 1.62 -28.26 -15.64
C SER A 28 1.70 -27.18 -14.56
N PHE A 29 0.92 -26.12 -14.68
CA PHE A 29 0.82 -25.11 -13.61
C PHE A 29 0.24 -25.73 -12.33
N GLU A 30 -0.81 -26.53 -12.42
CA GLU A 30 -1.40 -27.19 -11.25
C GLU A 30 -0.38 -28.10 -10.54
N LYS A 31 0.37 -28.90 -11.32
CA LYS A 31 1.38 -29.82 -10.79
C LYS A 31 2.56 -29.10 -10.10
N ASN A 32 3.01 -27.96 -10.63
CA ASN A 32 4.24 -27.28 -10.18
C ASN A 32 4.00 -26.19 -9.14
N PHE A 33 2.78 -25.61 -9.07
CA PHE A 33 2.43 -24.54 -8.12
C PHE A 33 1.53 -25.01 -6.97
N GLY A 34 0.97 -26.21 -7.06
CA GLY A 34 0.02 -26.78 -6.11
C GLY A 34 -1.44 -26.34 -6.38
N THR A 35 -2.38 -27.17 -5.93
CA THR A 35 -3.83 -27.00 -6.18
C THR A 35 -4.38 -25.70 -5.64
N GLU A 36 -3.91 -25.20 -4.49
CA GLU A 36 -4.38 -23.95 -3.88
C GLU A 36 -3.98 -22.72 -4.71
N VAL A 37 -2.72 -22.63 -5.13
CA VAL A 37 -2.23 -21.50 -5.93
C VAL A 37 -2.82 -21.56 -7.34
N TYR A 38 -2.93 -22.75 -7.90
CA TYR A 38 -3.53 -22.94 -9.21
C TYR A 38 -5.00 -22.52 -9.23
N SER A 39 -5.84 -23.06 -8.35
CA SER A 39 -7.27 -22.76 -8.30
C SER A 39 -7.57 -21.28 -8.01
N SER A 40 -6.78 -20.66 -7.14
CA SER A 40 -6.99 -19.27 -6.73
C SER A 40 -6.47 -18.24 -7.75
N TRP A 41 -5.40 -18.55 -8.48
CA TRP A 41 -4.64 -17.56 -9.26
C TRP A 41 -4.39 -18.00 -10.71
N LEU A 42 -3.80 -19.16 -10.96
CA LEU A 42 -3.31 -19.52 -12.28
C LEU A 42 -4.38 -20.06 -13.23
N LYS A 43 -5.45 -20.63 -12.69
CA LYS A 43 -6.60 -21.11 -13.45
C LYS A 43 -7.26 -20.02 -14.29
N ASN A 44 -7.23 -18.77 -13.82
CA ASN A 44 -7.86 -17.62 -14.47
C ASN A 44 -6.95 -16.94 -15.51
N ILE A 45 -5.79 -17.52 -15.82
CA ILE A 45 -4.93 -17.05 -16.90
C ILE A 45 -5.39 -17.68 -18.20
N SER A 46 -5.55 -16.89 -19.26
CA SER A 46 -5.89 -17.33 -20.61
C SER A 46 -4.75 -17.01 -21.59
N LEU A 47 -4.57 -17.82 -22.62
CA LEU A 47 -3.66 -17.52 -23.72
C LEU A 47 -4.39 -16.61 -24.73
N LEU A 48 -3.93 -15.37 -24.87
CA LEU A 48 -4.53 -14.43 -25.82
C LEU A 48 -3.84 -14.48 -27.19
N LYS A 49 -2.50 -14.45 -27.20
CA LYS A 49 -1.71 -14.51 -28.44
C LYS A 49 -0.39 -15.19 -28.19
N GLU A 50 0.09 -15.90 -29.21
CA GLU A 50 1.39 -16.54 -29.27
C GLU A 50 2.24 -15.95 -30.40
N TYR A 51 3.51 -15.64 -30.08
CA TYR A 51 4.53 -15.20 -31.02
C TYR A 51 5.74 -16.13 -30.93
N ASN A 52 6.69 -16.02 -31.84
CA ASN A 52 7.84 -16.93 -31.89
C ASN A 52 8.69 -16.91 -30.61
N ASP A 53 8.81 -15.74 -29.96
CA ASP A 53 9.71 -15.48 -28.84
C ASP A 53 8.98 -15.04 -27.56
N TYR A 54 7.67 -14.77 -27.59
CA TYR A 54 6.89 -14.37 -26.43
C TYR A 54 5.41 -14.75 -26.50
N LEU A 55 4.76 -14.81 -25.32
CA LEU A 55 3.33 -15.06 -25.16
C LEU A 55 2.63 -13.84 -24.56
N ILE A 56 1.37 -13.60 -25.00
CA ILE A 56 0.47 -12.66 -24.35
C ILE A 56 -0.59 -13.45 -23.59
N LEU A 57 -0.57 -13.33 -22.27
CA LEU A 57 -1.49 -13.99 -21.35
C LEU A 57 -2.56 -13.00 -20.86
N GLY A 58 -3.82 -13.44 -20.88
CA GLY A 58 -4.95 -12.71 -20.34
C GLY A 58 -5.11 -12.94 -18.84
N VAL A 59 -5.38 -11.88 -18.07
CA VAL A 59 -5.70 -11.95 -16.64
C VAL A 59 -6.92 -11.09 -16.32
N PRO A 60 -7.74 -11.46 -15.30
CA PRO A 60 -9.01 -10.78 -15.04
C PRO A 60 -8.86 -9.32 -14.55
N THR A 61 -7.83 -9.02 -13.75
CA THR A 61 -7.63 -7.69 -13.16
C THR A 61 -6.16 -7.30 -13.07
N ARG A 62 -5.91 -5.99 -12.84
CA ARG A 62 -4.55 -5.48 -12.57
C ARG A 62 -3.94 -6.09 -11.31
N PHE A 63 -4.73 -6.26 -10.28
CA PHE A 63 -4.29 -6.88 -9.03
C PHE A 63 -3.77 -8.31 -9.29
N PHE A 64 -4.49 -9.09 -10.08
CA PHE A 64 -4.10 -10.42 -10.52
C PHE A 64 -2.75 -10.41 -11.24
N ARG A 65 -2.59 -9.50 -12.22
CA ARG A 65 -1.35 -9.33 -12.97
C ARG A 65 -0.17 -9.01 -12.04
N ASP A 66 -0.33 -7.97 -11.22
CA ASP A 66 0.77 -7.45 -10.38
C ASP A 66 1.18 -8.48 -9.33
N TRP A 67 0.22 -9.25 -8.80
CA TRP A 67 0.47 -10.32 -7.85
C TRP A 67 1.21 -11.51 -8.50
N ILE A 68 0.79 -11.95 -9.70
CA ILE A 68 1.44 -13.03 -10.44
C ILE A 68 2.86 -12.62 -10.86
N VAL A 69 3.01 -11.41 -11.41
CA VAL A 69 4.31 -10.90 -11.87
C VAL A 69 5.31 -10.79 -10.71
N SER A 70 4.87 -10.31 -9.56
CA SER A 70 5.77 -10.11 -8.41
C SER A 70 6.26 -11.40 -7.75
N ARG A 71 5.54 -12.52 -7.90
CA ARG A 71 5.82 -13.75 -7.17
C ARG A 71 6.12 -14.97 -8.02
N TYR A 72 5.56 -15.05 -9.22
CA TYR A 72 5.59 -16.27 -10.01
C TYR A 72 6.08 -16.10 -11.45
N LEU A 73 6.43 -14.89 -11.90
CA LEU A 73 6.85 -14.62 -13.28
C LEU A 73 8.02 -15.52 -13.71
N ASP A 74 9.07 -15.63 -12.89
CA ASP A 74 10.26 -16.40 -13.21
C ASP A 74 9.95 -17.92 -13.30
N LYS A 75 9.10 -18.42 -12.40
CA LYS A 75 8.65 -19.81 -12.43
C LYS A 75 7.75 -20.10 -13.63
N ILE A 76 6.85 -19.19 -13.97
CA ILE A 76 5.97 -19.31 -15.15
C ILE A 76 6.84 -19.31 -16.41
N LEU A 77 7.79 -18.39 -16.54
CA LEU A 77 8.72 -18.33 -17.67
C LEU A 77 9.54 -19.61 -17.80
N SER A 78 10.09 -20.13 -16.70
CA SER A 78 10.87 -21.38 -16.73
C SER A 78 10.01 -22.57 -17.17
N LEU A 79 8.77 -22.65 -16.73
CA LEU A 79 7.82 -23.69 -17.13
C LEU A 79 7.40 -23.57 -18.60
N LEU A 80 7.12 -22.37 -19.08
CA LEU A 80 6.76 -22.14 -20.48
C LEU A 80 7.93 -22.48 -21.43
N LYS A 81 9.18 -22.26 -21.00
CA LYS A 81 10.38 -22.69 -21.74
C LYS A 81 10.48 -24.19 -21.89
N THR A 82 9.95 -25.00 -20.98
CA THR A 82 9.95 -26.48 -21.13
C THR A 82 9.01 -26.96 -22.24
N PHE A 83 7.96 -26.18 -22.55
CA PHE A 83 7.04 -26.48 -23.66
C PHE A 83 7.53 -25.91 -25.00
N LYS A 84 8.21 -24.75 -24.96
CA LYS A 84 8.74 -24.11 -26.15
C LYS A 84 10.00 -23.30 -25.81
N ASN A 85 11.15 -23.82 -26.18
CA ASN A 85 12.46 -23.22 -25.85
C ASN A 85 12.68 -21.81 -26.40
N THR A 86 11.89 -21.38 -27.39
CA THR A 86 12.00 -20.05 -28.00
C THR A 86 11.38 -18.95 -27.17
N ILE A 87 10.52 -19.27 -26.19
CA ILE A 87 9.83 -18.27 -25.37
C ILE A 87 10.82 -17.65 -24.37
N ASN A 88 11.11 -16.35 -24.57
CA ASN A 88 11.99 -15.57 -23.71
C ASN A 88 11.24 -14.53 -22.87
N ARG A 89 9.97 -14.28 -23.19
CA ARG A 89 9.17 -13.21 -22.56
C ARG A 89 7.71 -13.59 -22.45
N VAL A 90 7.04 -13.12 -21.37
CA VAL A 90 5.61 -13.21 -21.18
C VAL A 90 5.07 -11.83 -20.90
N GLU A 91 4.01 -11.45 -21.59
CA GLU A 91 3.26 -10.22 -21.34
C GLU A 91 1.87 -10.55 -20.80
N PHE A 92 1.42 -9.80 -19.77
CA PHE A 92 0.09 -9.97 -19.20
C PHE A 92 -0.81 -8.82 -19.64
N LYS A 93 -1.95 -9.16 -20.26
CA LYS A 93 -3.00 -8.22 -20.67
C LYS A 93 -4.26 -8.48 -19.85
N ILE A 94 -4.98 -7.43 -19.47
CA ILE A 94 -6.28 -7.57 -18.81
C ILE A 94 -7.29 -7.94 -19.88
N SER A 95 -7.92 -9.14 -19.76
CA SER A 95 -8.97 -9.60 -20.67
C SER A 95 -10.33 -9.14 -20.16
N GLU A 96 -11.15 -8.58 -21.05
CA GLU A 96 -12.51 -8.13 -20.72
C GLU A 96 -13.54 -9.26 -20.72
N GLU A 97 -13.18 -10.46 -21.19
CA GLU A 97 -14.10 -11.58 -21.41
C GLU A 97 -14.59 -12.32 -20.15
N ASN A 98 -14.04 -12.04 -18.97
CA ASN A 98 -14.46 -12.68 -17.71
C ASN A 98 -15.21 -11.72 -16.75
N ARG A 99 -15.97 -10.77 -17.28
CA ARG A 99 -17.01 -10.09 -16.49
C ARG A 99 -18.30 -10.85 -16.59
N LEU A 100 -18.86 -11.23 -15.45
CA LEU A 100 -20.21 -11.83 -15.28
C LEU A 100 -21.27 -11.12 -16.15
N PRO A 101 -22.29 -11.84 -16.64
CA PRO A 101 -23.16 -11.36 -17.70
C PRO A 101 -24.20 -10.33 -17.24
N ASN A 102 -24.56 -9.47 -18.20
CA ASN A 102 -25.67 -8.51 -18.28
C ASN A 102 -25.34 -7.05 -17.91
N LEU A 103 -25.12 -6.33 -19.01
CA LEU A 103 -25.79 -5.05 -19.28
C LEU A 103 -25.56 -4.72 -20.76
N ASP A 104 -26.46 -5.28 -21.61
CA ASP A 104 -26.75 -4.68 -22.90
C ASP A 104 -27.47 -3.36 -22.66
N VAL A 105 -26.89 -2.26 -23.07
CA VAL A 105 -27.51 -1.09 -23.68
C VAL A 105 -26.39 -0.14 -24.16
N LEU A 106 -26.56 0.27 -25.44
CA LEU A 106 -25.81 1.32 -26.15
C LEU A 106 -24.57 0.87 -26.93
N ARG A 107 -24.87 0.23 -28.07
CA ARG A 107 -24.02 0.29 -29.26
C ARG A 107 -24.20 1.67 -29.90
N ASP A 108 -23.12 2.47 -29.88
CA ASP A 108 -22.97 3.48 -30.92
C ASP A 108 -21.67 3.20 -31.69
N ASN A 109 -21.89 3.04 -33.00
CA ASN A 109 -20.87 2.79 -34.00
C ASN A 109 -19.98 4.03 -34.17
N ASN A 110 -18.71 3.92 -33.80
CA ASN A 110 -17.62 4.63 -34.47
C ASN A 110 -16.28 4.30 -33.77
N PHE A 111 -15.75 3.10 -34.05
CA PHE A 111 -14.35 2.80 -33.68
C PHE A 111 -13.61 2.17 -34.87
N ASN A 112 -13.24 3.05 -35.82
CA ASN A 112 -12.11 2.78 -36.68
C ASN A 112 -11.06 3.87 -36.39
N LYS A 113 -10.21 3.62 -35.41
CA LYS A 113 -8.84 4.18 -35.37
C LYS A 113 -7.97 3.25 -34.57
N VAL A 114 -7.03 2.64 -35.25
CA VAL A 114 -5.86 1.96 -34.65
C VAL A 114 -5.13 2.98 -33.79
N THR A 115 -5.43 2.96 -32.50
CA THR A 115 -4.70 3.78 -31.53
C THR A 115 -3.46 3.01 -31.12
N GLU A 116 -2.33 3.49 -31.58
CA GLU A 116 -1.00 3.02 -31.16
C GLU A 116 -0.95 2.91 -29.62
N ILE A 117 -0.34 1.81 -29.15
CA ILE A 117 -0.09 1.48 -27.72
C ILE A 117 0.73 2.56 -26.96
N LYS A 118 1.07 3.66 -27.61
CA LYS A 118 1.80 4.79 -27.02
C LYS A 118 1.02 5.55 -25.94
N ASP A 119 -0.31 5.57 -25.97
CA ASP A 119 -1.10 6.46 -25.12
C ASP A 119 -1.68 5.82 -23.84
N SER A 120 -1.74 4.49 -23.73
CA SER A 120 -2.34 3.84 -22.55
C SER A 120 -1.47 3.89 -21.28
N ILE A 121 -0.16 4.19 -21.42
CA ILE A 121 0.76 4.39 -20.28
C ILE A 121 0.75 5.85 -19.82
N LEU A 122 0.21 6.76 -20.62
CA LEU A 122 0.28 8.22 -20.48
C LEU A 122 -1.00 8.86 -19.91
N ASN A 123 -2.04 8.11 -19.57
CA ASN A 123 -3.19 8.69 -18.89
C ASN A 123 -2.82 9.05 -17.44
N TYR A 124 -2.28 10.26 -17.27
CA TYR A 124 -1.78 10.81 -16.01
C TYR A 124 -2.89 11.09 -15.01
N ASN A 125 -4.06 11.50 -15.47
CA ASN A 125 -5.19 11.86 -14.65
C ASN A 125 -6.18 10.68 -14.50
N ARG A 126 -5.87 9.73 -13.60
CA ARG A 126 -6.90 8.78 -13.17
C ARG A 126 -7.49 9.25 -11.84
N LEU A 127 -8.25 10.32 -11.92
CA LEU A 127 -9.12 10.71 -10.83
C LEU A 127 -10.21 9.64 -10.66
N ASN A 128 -10.44 9.24 -9.42
CA ASN A 128 -11.48 8.27 -9.10
C ASN A 128 -12.78 9.01 -8.77
N PRO A 129 -13.85 8.86 -9.56
CA PRO A 129 -15.11 9.57 -9.33
C PRO A 129 -15.73 9.34 -7.94
N ASN A 130 -15.40 8.22 -7.31
CA ASN A 130 -15.91 7.89 -5.98
C ASN A 130 -15.18 8.65 -4.85
N LEU A 131 -14.01 9.25 -5.12
CA LEU A 131 -13.24 10.01 -4.14
C LEU A 131 -13.49 11.51 -4.33
N ASN A 132 -14.73 11.93 -4.19
CA ASN A 132 -15.19 13.31 -4.28
C ASN A 132 -15.44 13.93 -2.89
N PHE A 133 -15.77 15.22 -2.81
CA PHE A 133 -16.05 15.89 -1.56
C PHE A 133 -17.32 15.39 -0.86
N ASP A 134 -18.32 14.91 -1.61
CA ASP A 134 -19.59 14.43 -1.06
C ASP A 134 -19.42 13.08 -0.33
N ASN A 135 -18.46 12.29 -0.76
CA ASN A 135 -18.11 11.02 -0.13
C ASN A 135 -17.04 11.14 0.98
N PHE A 136 -16.53 12.35 1.22
CA PHE A 136 -15.57 12.60 2.29
C PHE A 136 -16.33 12.99 3.57
N ILE A 137 -16.27 12.13 4.57
CA ILE A 137 -16.93 12.35 5.86
C ILE A 137 -16.06 13.25 6.72
N SER A 138 -16.59 14.38 7.13
CA SER A 138 -15.93 15.33 8.03
C SER A 138 -16.12 14.97 9.50
N GLY A 139 -15.13 15.29 10.30
CA GLY A 139 -15.12 15.22 11.75
C GLY A 139 -14.03 16.14 12.30
N SER A 140 -13.90 16.22 13.63
CA SER A 140 -12.94 17.11 14.32
C SER A 140 -11.50 16.97 13.80
N SER A 141 -11.09 15.74 13.45
CA SER A 141 -9.71 15.40 13.04
C SER A 141 -9.36 15.80 11.60
N ASN A 142 -10.32 16.13 10.74
CA ASN A 142 -10.09 16.41 9.31
C ASN A 142 -10.85 17.63 8.76
N GLU A 143 -11.61 18.33 9.58
CA GLU A 143 -12.44 19.47 9.17
C GLU A 143 -11.62 20.62 8.58
N ILE A 144 -10.47 20.93 9.18
CA ILE A 144 -9.56 21.99 8.70
C ILE A 144 -9.01 21.63 7.31
N ALA A 145 -8.61 20.37 7.12
CA ALA A 145 -8.10 19.91 5.84
C ALA A 145 -9.18 19.94 4.76
N LEU A 146 -10.41 19.52 5.07
CA LEU A 146 -11.54 19.59 4.15
C LEU A 146 -11.89 21.03 3.79
N SER A 147 -12.02 21.92 4.79
CA SER A 147 -12.35 23.34 4.58
C SER A 147 -11.28 24.06 3.76
N SER A 148 -10.01 23.79 4.05
CA SER A 148 -8.87 24.33 3.28
C SER A 148 -8.89 23.85 1.84
N SER A 149 -9.20 22.56 1.62
CA SER A 149 -9.32 21.98 0.28
C SER A 149 -10.42 22.63 -0.56
N LYS A 150 -11.57 22.87 0.03
CA LYS A 150 -12.70 23.59 -0.62
C LYS A 150 -12.34 25.04 -0.95
N LYS A 151 -11.69 25.76 -0.01
CA LYS A 151 -11.23 27.14 -0.24
C LYS A 151 -10.24 27.27 -1.36
N VAL A 152 -9.33 26.30 -1.52
CA VAL A 152 -8.38 26.27 -2.65
C VAL A 152 -9.12 26.09 -3.98
N CYS A 153 -10.21 25.30 -4.02
CA CYS A 153 -11.03 25.15 -5.23
C CYS A 153 -11.79 26.43 -5.59
N GLU A 154 -12.15 27.26 -4.61
CA GLU A 154 -12.82 28.56 -4.80
C GLU A 154 -11.85 29.66 -5.22
N GLN A 155 -10.64 29.68 -4.66
CA GLN A 155 -9.65 30.74 -4.81
C GLN A 155 -8.27 30.15 -5.16
N LEU A 156 -8.08 29.81 -6.43
CA LEU A 156 -6.82 29.29 -6.93
C LEU A 156 -5.66 30.26 -6.69
N SER A 157 -4.50 29.73 -6.46
CA SER A 157 -3.22 30.43 -6.25
C SER A 157 -3.11 31.29 -4.99
N ARG A 158 -4.19 31.47 -4.22
CA ARG A 158 -4.16 32.26 -2.97
C ARG A 158 -3.43 31.54 -1.84
N TYR A 159 -3.63 30.22 -1.74
CA TYR A 159 -2.99 29.35 -0.75
C TYR A 159 -2.10 28.36 -1.48
N ASN A 160 -0.87 28.77 -1.80
CA ASN A 160 0.00 28.02 -2.70
C ASN A 160 1.44 27.89 -2.15
N PRO A 161 1.94 26.67 -1.92
CA PRO A 161 1.23 25.40 -2.08
C PRO A 161 0.20 25.11 -0.98
N LEU A 162 -0.78 24.24 -1.28
CA LEU A 162 -1.55 23.54 -0.25
C LEU A 162 -0.81 22.25 0.08
N TYR A 163 -0.42 22.08 1.33
CA TYR A 163 0.30 20.88 1.79
C TYR A 163 -0.54 20.15 2.86
N ILE A 164 -1.02 18.94 2.51
CA ILE A 164 -1.85 18.13 3.41
C ILE A 164 -1.00 16.96 3.93
N TYR A 165 -0.86 16.85 5.25
CA TYR A 165 -0.11 15.75 5.83
C TYR A 165 -0.90 15.00 6.89
N GLY A 166 -0.42 13.79 7.23
CA GLY A 166 -1.03 12.94 8.24
C GLY A 166 -0.63 11.48 8.06
N GLY A 167 -1.00 10.64 8.99
CA GLY A 167 -0.70 9.20 8.97
C GLY A 167 -1.18 8.50 7.70
N VAL A 168 -0.74 7.24 7.54
CA VAL A 168 -1.15 6.41 6.41
C VAL A 168 -2.64 6.06 6.53
N GLY A 169 -3.39 6.17 5.41
CA GLY A 169 -4.80 5.74 5.38
C GLY A 169 -5.80 6.70 6.03
N LEU A 170 -5.44 7.96 6.29
CA LEU A 170 -6.31 8.97 6.90
C LEU A 170 -7.15 9.78 5.90
N GLY A 171 -7.05 9.53 4.59
CA GLY A 171 -7.89 10.20 3.59
C GLY A 171 -7.18 11.29 2.78
N LYS A 172 -5.85 11.49 2.90
CA LYS A 172 -5.09 12.48 2.11
C LYS A 172 -5.35 12.36 0.61
N THR A 173 -5.12 11.18 0.05
CA THR A 173 -5.36 10.89 -1.38
C THR A 173 -6.81 11.14 -1.77
N HIS A 174 -7.79 10.92 -0.87
CA HIS A 174 -9.19 11.23 -1.12
C HIS A 174 -9.39 12.73 -1.32
N LEU A 175 -8.87 13.57 -0.42
CA LEU A 175 -8.96 15.02 -0.56
C LEU A 175 -8.26 15.54 -1.81
N LEU A 176 -7.05 15.04 -2.10
CA LEU A 176 -6.34 15.42 -3.32
C LEU A 176 -7.16 15.07 -4.58
N ASN A 177 -7.76 13.89 -4.59
CA ASN A 177 -8.60 13.45 -5.70
C ASN A 177 -9.88 14.29 -5.81
N ALA A 178 -10.52 14.61 -4.68
CA ALA A 178 -11.73 15.45 -4.64
C ALA A 178 -11.45 16.85 -5.19
N ILE A 179 -10.31 17.46 -4.81
CA ILE A 179 -9.85 18.73 -5.38
C ILE A 179 -9.66 18.60 -6.88
N GLY A 180 -9.00 17.52 -7.32
CA GLY A 180 -8.75 17.24 -8.74
C GLY A 180 -10.04 17.17 -9.54
N LEU A 181 -11.04 16.41 -9.07
CA LEU A 181 -12.36 16.26 -9.72
C LEU A 181 -13.13 17.60 -9.81
N GLU A 182 -13.06 18.41 -8.75
CA GLU A 182 -13.73 19.71 -8.75
C GLU A 182 -13.08 20.70 -9.73
N LEU A 183 -11.75 20.71 -9.79
CA LEU A 183 -10.99 21.64 -10.64
C LEU A 183 -10.86 21.19 -12.09
N GLU A 184 -10.91 19.88 -12.37
CA GLU A 184 -10.83 19.34 -13.74
C GLU A 184 -11.95 19.87 -14.65
N LYS A 185 -13.10 20.23 -14.08
CA LYS A 185 -14.23 20.85 -14.78
C LYS A 185 -13.91 22.25 -15.30
N LYS A 186 -12.93 22.94 -14.70
CA LYS A 186 -12.65 24.37 -14.95
C LYS A 186 -11.27 24.62 -15.55
N THR A 187 -10.29 23.77 -15.24
CA THR A 187 -8.88 24.01 -15.59
C THR A 187 -8.14 22.73 -15.92
N LYS A 188 -6.91 22.88 -16.47
CA LYS A 188 -6.03 21.72 -16.73
C LYS A 188 -5.39 21.24 -15.44
N VAL A 189 -5.91 20.13 -14.90
CA VAL A 189 -5.41 19.46 -13.70
C VAL A 189 -4.43 18.37 -14.08
N MET A 190 -3.30 18.29 -13.36
CA MET A 190 -2.38 17.17 -13.39
C MET A 190 -2.32 16.51 -12.02
N PHE A 191 -2.77 15.27 -11.94
CA PHE A 191 -2.70 14.45 -10.72
C PHE A 191 -1.71 13.31 -10.89
N ILE A 192 -0.69 13.24 -10.02
CA ILE A 192 0.36 12.21 -10.09
C ILE A 192 0.84 11.83 -8.69
N SER A 193 1.29 10.59 -8.49
CA SER A 193 2.06 10.23 -7.29
C SER A 193 3.55 10.53 -7.46
N ALA A 194 4.26 10.83 -6.38
CA ALA A 194 5.70 11.06 -6.43
C ALA A 194 6.50 9.86 -6.99
N GLU A 195 6.01 8.63 -6.79
CA GLU A 195 6.60 7.44 -7.43
C GLU A 195 6.48 7.46 -8.94
N ARG A 196 5.31 7.87 -9.46
CA ARG A 196 5.10 7.99 -10.91
C ARG A 196 5.91 9.15 -11.49
N PHE A 197 5.98 10.28 -10.80
CA PHE A 197 6.84 11.39 -11.18
C PHE A 197 8.30 10.94 -11.31
N MET A 198 8.80 10.17 -10.34
CA MET A 198 10.13 9.55 -10.39
C MET A 198 10.28 8.61 -11.59
N TYR A 199 9.30 7.75 -11.85
CA TYR A 199 9.35 6.83 -13.00
C TYR A 199 9.49 7.59 -14.33
N HIS A 200 8.72 8.67 -14.51
CA HIS A 200 8.81 9.50 -15.71
C HIS A 200 10.14 10.23 -15.82
N PHE A 201 10.66 10.74 -14.71
CA PHE A 201 11.99 11.36 -14.65
C PHE A 201 13.07 10.38 -15.10
N ILE A 202 13.13 9.18 -14.53
CA ILE A 202 14.12 8.17 -14.92
C ILE A 202 13.97 7.75 -16.38
N LYS A 203 12.73 7.60 -16.86
CA LYS A 203 12.45 7.25 -18.26
C LYS A 203 12.93 8.34 -19.22
N SER A 204 12.73 9.60 -18.87
CA SER A 204 13.15 10.74 -19.69
C SER A 204 14.67 10.90 -19.75
N ILE A 205 15.38 10.63 -18.63
CA ILE A 205 16.85 10.56 -18.63
C ILE A 205 17.34 9.46 -19.59
N LYS A 206 16.78 8.25 -19.46
CA LYS A 206 17.18 7.09 -20.31
C LYS A 206 16.91 7.33 -21.81
N LYS A 207 15.94 8.17 -22.14
CA LYS A 207 15.56 8.50 -23.52
C LYS A 207 16.19 9.80 -24.04
N ASN A 208 16.99 10.51 -23.22
CA ASN A 208 17.48 11.87 -23.49
C ASN A 208 16.35 12.88 -23.85
N ASP A 209 15.20 12.73 -23.18
CA ASP A 209 13.98 13.47 -23.48
C ASP A 209 13.52 14.33 -22.29
N MET A 210 14.47 15.03 -21.68
CA MET A 210 14.20 15.87 -20.50
C MET A 210 13.42 17.14 -20.83
N VAL A 211 13.50 17.61 -22.07
CA VAL A 211 12.76 18.82 -22.52
C VAL A 211 11.25 18.53 -22.48
N ASN A 212 10.81 17.47 -23.13
CA ASN A 212 9.40 17.08 -23.15
C ASN A 212 8.87 16.75 -21.73
N PHE A 213 9.71 16.15 -20.88
CA PHE A 213 9.36 15.92 -19.47
C PHE A 213 9.06 17.25 -18.76
N LYS A 214 9.95 18.24 -18.89
CA LYS A 214 9.80 19.55 -18.24
C LYS A 214 8.57 20.28 -18.76
N ASP A 215 8.40 20.34 -20.07
CA ASP A 215 7.27 21.02 -20.69
C ASP A 215 5.94 20.38 -20.27
N PHE A 216 5.90 19.07 -20.21
CA PHE A 216 4.71 18.33 -19.84
C PHE A 216 4.23 18.69 -18.41
N PHE A 217 5.12 18.64 -17.41
CA PHE A 217 4.74 18.92 -16.02
C PHE A 217 4.51 20.41 -15.74
N ARG A 218 5.23 21.30 -16.46
CA ARG A 218 5.17 22.76 -16.24
C ARG A 218 4.00 23.46 -16.97
N GLN A 219 3.15 22.74 -17.71
CA GLN A 219 2.00 23.29 -18.45
C GLN A 219 0.67 23.17 -17.69
N SER A 220 0.64 22.57 -16.53
CA SER A 220 -0.58 22.41 -15.75
C SER A 220 -0.97 23.70 -15.02
N SER A 221 -2.27 24.03 -15.02
CA SER A 221 -2.79 25.12 -14.20
C SER A 221 -2.93 24.69 -12.71
N VAL A 222 -3.16 23.39 -12.49
CA VAL A 222 -3.20 22.77 -11.16
C VAL A 222 -2.32 21.53 -11.19
N PHE A 223 -1.35 21.47 -10.29
CA PHE A 223 -0.44 20.35 -10.14
C PHE A 223 -0.64 19.68 -8.77
N ILE A 224 -1.11 18.44 -8.77
CA ILE A 224 -1.38 17.65 -7.58
C ILE A 224 -0.38 16.50 -7.52
N ILE A 225 0.41 16.46 -6.46
CA ILE A 225 1.36 15.38 -6.23
C ILE A 225 1.08 14.67 -4.91
N ASP A 226 0.82 13.36 -5.00
CA ASP A 226 0.53 12.50 -3.84
C ASP A 226 1.79 11.83 -3.32
N ASP A 227 1.89 11.74 -1.99
CA ASP A 227 2.95 11.02 -1.27
C ASP A 227 4.38 11.53 -1.58
N ILE A 228 4.62 12.83 -1.39
CA ILE A 228 5.91 13.49 -1.69
C ILE A 228 7.10 12.86 -0.96
N GLN A 229 6.91 12.15 0.15
CA GLN A 229 7.98 11.48 0.88
C GLN A 229 8.77 10.46 0.03
N PHE A 230 8.25 10.01 -1.11
CA PHE A 230 8.96 9.11 -2.02
C PHE A 230 10.14 9.74 -2.77
N ILE A 231 10.29 11.09 -2.76
CA ILE A 231 11.50 11.75 -3.30
C ILE A 231 12.70 11.68 -2.34
N ARG A 232 12.51 11.19 -1.14
CA ARG A 232 13.49 11.14 -0.06
C ARG A 232 14.77 10.40 -0.48
N GLY A 233 15.95 11.03 -0.24
CA GLY A 233 17.25 10.46 -0.55
C GLY A 233 17.59 10.34 -2.04
N LYS A 234 16.81 10.98 -2.94
CA LYS A 234 17.00 10.93 -4.40
C LYS A 234 17.33 12.34 -4.92
N GLU A 235 18.58 12.76 -4.78
CA GLU A 235 19.03 14.14 -5.01
C GLU A 235 18.65 14.68 -6.37
N GLY A 236 18.94 13.97 -7.46
CA GLY A 236 18.59 14.43 -8.82
C GLY A 236 17.09 14.58 -9.05
N LEU A 237 16.27 13.72 -8.42
CA LEU A 237 14.80 13.84 -8.46
C LEU A 237 14.33 15.05 -7.66
N GLN A 238 14.94 15.30 -6.49
CA GLN A 238 14.62 16.45 -5.66
C GLN A 238 14.94 17.77 -6.38
N GLU A 239 16.04 17.80 -7.11
CA GLU A 239 16.44 18.96 -7.91
C GLU A 239 15.46 19.25 -9.04
N GLU A 240 15.07 18.25 -9.82
CA GLU A 240 14.08 18.43 -10.89
C GLU A 240 12.69 18.77 -10.33
N PHE A 241 12.29 18.16 -9.22
CA PHE A 241 11.06 18.54 -8.52
C PHE A 241 11.09 20.01 -8.08
N PHE A 242 12.21 20.47 -7.50
CA PHE A 242 12.39 21.87 -7.07
C PHE A 242 12.24 22.85 -8.25
N HIS A 243 12.86 22.55 -9.38
CA HIS A 243 12.74 23.38 -10.58
C HIS A 243 11.33 23.36 -11.17
N THR A 244 10.67 22.21 -11.17
CA THR A 244 9.28 22.08 -11.63
C THR A 244 8.34 22.86 -10.71
N PHE A 245 8.49 22.73 -9.40
CA PHE A 245 7.73 23.43 -8.39
C PHE A 245 7.86 24.97 -8.56
N ASN A 246 9.08 25.50 -8.62
CA ASN A 246 9.30 26.94 -8.81
C ASN A 246 8.67 27.44 -10.12
N SER A 247 8.86 26.73 -11.23
CA SER A 247 8.26 27.10 -12.51
C SER A 247 6.72 27.14 -12.47
N LEU A 248 6.08 26.27 -11.69
CA LEU A 248 4.63 26.27 -11.48
C LEU A 248 4.19 27.46 -10.63
N ILE A 249 4.90 27.74 -9.53
CA ILE A 249 4.60 28.92 -8.67
C ILE A 249 4.77 30.21 -9.45
N ASP A 250 5.83 30.37 -10.23
CA ASP A 250 6.10 31.57 -11.07
C ASP A 250 5.00 31.80 -12.10
N LYS A 251 4.37 30.72 -12.60
CA LYS A 251 3.20 30.78 -13.50
C LYS A 251 1.86 30.96 -12.77
N SER A 252 1.87 31.15 -11.47
CA SER A 252 0.67 31.18 -10.64
C SER A 252 -0.20 29.91 -10.74
N SER A 253 0.41 28.77 -11.10
CA SER A 253 -0.26 27.46 -11.06
C SER A 253 -0.46 27.03 -9.62
N GLN A 254 -1.62 26.46 -9.29
CA GLN A 254 -1.90 25.92 -7.95
C GLN A 254 -1.14 24.61 -7.77
N VAL A 255 -0.34 24.50 -6.71
CA VAL A 255 0.35 23.27 -6.32
C VAL A 255 -0.31 22.70 -5.06
N ILE A 256 -0.62 21.39 -5.09
CA ILE A 256 -1.25 20.66 -3.99
C ILE A 256 -0.44 19.40 -3.73
N ILE A 257 -0.09 19.17 -2.47
CA ILE A 257 0.87 18.13 -2.09
C ILE A 257 0.34 17.34 -0.91
N SER A 258 0.48 16.02 -0.95
CA SER A 258 0.31 15.20 0.25
C SER A 258 1.62 14.63 0.77
N ALA A 259 1.65 14.37 2.08
CA ALA A 259 2.77 13.70 2.74
C ALA A 259 2.34 12.88 3.97
N ASP A 260 3.26 12.05 4.46
CA ASP A 260 3.07 11.30 5.71
C ASP A 260 3.36 12.14 6.96
N ARG A 261 4.00 13.32 6.82
CA ARG A 261 4.45 14.20 7.91
C ARG A 261 4.60 15.65 7.46
N ALA A 262 4.71 16.56 8.45
CA ALA A 262 4.93 17.99 8.22
C ALA A 262 6.22 18.23 7.38
N PRO A 263 6.28 19.34 6.58
CA PRO A 263 7.40 19.62 5.68
C PRO A 263 8.77 19.57 6.37
N MET A 264 8.90 20.20 7.53
CA MET A 264 10.18 20.25 8.27
C MET A 264 10.62 18.90 8.85
N LYS A 265 9.70 17.93 8.96
CA LYS A 265 9.97 16.57 9.44
C LYS A 265 10.29 15.58 8.31
N LEU A 266 10.37 16.03 7.06
CA LEU A 266 10.76 15.18 5.93
C LEU A 266 12.26 14.85 6.01
N ASP A 267 12.60 13.59 6.30
CA ASP A 267 13.99 13.15 6.38
C ASP A 267 14.63 13.06 5.00
N ARG A 268 15.92 13.38 4.86
CA ARG A 268 16.71 13.29 3.62
C ARG A 268 16.07 14.03 2.43
N VAL A 269 15.38 15.13 2.71
CA VAL A 269 14.87 16.10 1.73
C VAL A 269 15.62 17.40 1.95
N GLN A 270 16.04 18.06 0.86
CA GLN A 270 16.83 19.29 0.92
C GLN A 270 16.04 20.41 1.61
N GLU A 271 16.73 21.22 2.44
CA GLU A 271 16.11 22.30 3.23
C GLU A 271 15.37 23.32 2.36
N ARG A 272 15.91 23.63 1.17
CA ARG A 272 15.27 24.54 0.22
C ARG A 272 13.88 24.07 -0.23
N ILE A 273 13.69 22.75 -0.38
CA ILE A 273 12.37 22.16 -0.71
C ILE A 273 11.45 22.26 0.49
N LYS A 274 11.93 21.84 1.68
CA LYS A 274 11.13 21.92 2.92
C LYS A 274 10.62 23.32 3.17
N SER A 275 11.48 24.33 3.03
CA SER A 275 11.13 25.74 3.18
C SER A 275 10.04 26.17 2.19
N ARG A 276 10.15 25.78 0.91
CA ARG A 276 9.13 26.07 -0.10
C ARG A 276 7.79 25.38 0.20
N LEU A 277 7.81 24.12 0.64
CA LEU A 277 6.62 23.38 1.04
C LEU A 277 5.94 23.99 2.27
N ALA A 278 6.72 24.53 3.21
CA ALA A 278 6.21 25.20 4.41
C ALA A 278 5.72 26.64 4.16
N GLY A 279 6.09 27.24 3.03
CA GLY A 279 5.72 28.64 2.69
C GLY A 279 4.28 28.85 2.28
N GLY A 280 3.51 27.78 2.09
CA GLY A 280 2.09 27.82 1.75
C GLY A 280 1.16 27.50 2.93
N LEU A 281 -0.03 26.98 2.60
CA LEU A 281 -0.98 26.51 3.61
C LEU A 281 -0.69 25.06 3.95
N VAL A 282 -0.22 24.82 5.18
CA VAL A 282 0.09 23.48 5.72
C VAL A 282 -1.03 23.06 6.66
N VAL A 283 -1.68 21.93 6.36
CA VAL A 283 -2.79 21.37 7.15
C VAL A 283 -2.56 19.89 7.43
N ASP A 284 -2.97 19.47 8.60
CA ASP A 284 -2.88 18.08 9.03
C ASP A 284 -4.22 17.35 8.98
N ILE A 285 -4.12 16.03 8.97
CA ILE A 285 -5.24 15.12 9.21
C ILE A 285 -4.82 14.21 10.36
N ASP A 286 -5.51 14.36 11.48
CA ASP A 286 -5.30 13.57 12.67
C ASP A 286 -6.02 12.21 12.64
N VAL A 287 -5.75 11.39 13.65
CA VAL A 287 -6.41 10.10 13.82
C VAL A 287 -7.91 10.34 14.08
N PRO A 288 -8.81 9.63 13.34
CA PRO A 288 -10.24 9.81 13.51
C PRO A 288 -10.72 9.37 14.90
N ASP A 289 -11.59 10.16 15.50
CA ASP A 289 -12.32 9.82 16.71
C ASP A 289 -13.33 8.70 16.45
N LEU A 290 -13.97 8.19 17.52
CA LEU A 290 -14.92 7.08 17.43
C LEU A 290 -16.15 7.45 16.59
N ASP A 291 -16.65 8.67 16.75
CA ASP A 291 -17.85 9.15 16.06
C ASP A 291 -17.60 9.27 14.55
N LEU A 292 -16.47 9.81 14.15
CA LEU A 292 -16.08 9.87 12.73
C LEU A 292 -15.93 8.47 12.13
N LYS A 293 -15.34 7.52 12.86
CA LYS A 293 -15.23 6.12 12.40
C LYS A 293 -16.61 5.49 12.19
N ILE A 294 -17.54 5.69 13.13
CA ILE A 294 -18.91 5.18 13.03
C ILE A 294 -19.62 5.80 11.82
N ASN A 295 -19.50 7.10 11.61
CA ASN A 295 -20.10 7.78 10.47
C ASN A 295 -19.53 7.29 9.13
N ILE A 296 -18.21 7.05 9.05
CA ILE A 296 -17.56 6.46 7.86
C ILE A 296 -18.09 5.05 7.59
N ILE A 297 -18.26 4.22 8.64
CA ILE A 297 -18.82 2.87 8.50
C ILE A 297 -20.25 2.94 7.96
N LYS A 298 -21.10 3.78 8.56
CA LYS A 298 -22.52 3.96 8.16
C LYS A 298 -22.62 4.38 6.71
N LYS A 299 -21.88 5.40 6.31
CA LYS A 299 -21.85 5.87 4.93
C LYS A 299 -21.39 4.78 3.96
N ARG A 300 -20.35 4.02 4.32
CA ARG A 300 -19.84 2.93 3.49
C ARG A 300 -20.84 1.79 3.36
N LEU A 301 -21.61 1.49 4.39
CA LEU A 301 -22.70 0.50 4.35
C LEU A 301 -23.83 0.96 3.42
N GLU A 302 -24.22 2.23 3.46
CA GLU A 302 -25.21 2.81 2.51
C GLU A 302 -24.72 2.67 1.06
N ASP A 303 -23.46 3.00 0.79
CA ASP A 303 -22.88 2.85 -0.56
C ASP A 303 -22.90 1.40 -1.05
N ILE A 304 -22.55 0.45 -0.16
CA ILE A 304 -22.58 -0.99 -0.47
C ILE A 304 -24.02 -1.46 -0.72
N GLN A 305 -25.00 -1.05 0.09
CA GLN A 305 -26.40 -1.41 -0.09
C GLN A 305 -26.96 -0.87 -1.43
N ASN A 306 -26.63 0.38 -1.76
CA ASN A 306 -27.04 0.99 -3.02
C ASN A 306 -26.41 0.29 -4.23
N GLN A 307 -25.16 -0.14 -4.14
CA GLN A 307 -24.46 -0.82 -5.23
C GLN A 307 -24.98 -2.23 -5.48
N PHE A 308 -25.31 -2.97 -4.43
CA PHE A 308 -25.69 -4.39 -4.55
C PHE A 308 -27.19 -4.63 -4.42
N LYS A 309 -28.00 -3.61 -4.12
CA LYS A 309 -29.46 -3.70 -3.86
C LYS A 309 -29.86 -4.75 -2.81
N GLU A 310 -28.94 -5.13 -1.95
CA GLU A 310 -29.15 -6.10 -0.88
C GLU A 310 -29.01 -5.38 0.48
N LYS A 311 -29.98 -5.58 1.37
CA LYS A 311 -29.90 -5.09 2.74
C LYS A 311 -28.87 -5.93 3.51
N THR A 312 -27.80 -5.31 3.93
CA THR A 312 -26.84 -5.92 4.88
C THR A 312 -27.23 -5.46 6.27
N ASN A 313 -27.90 -6.33 7.02
CA ASN A 313 -28.28 -6.01 8.41
C ASN A 313 -27.06 -6.19 9.30
N ILE A 314 -26.40 -5.07 9.64
CA ILE A 314 -25.34 -4.99 10.63
C ILE A 314 -25.86 -4.10 11.75
N SER A 315 -25.92 -4.64 12.98
CA SER A 315 -26.41 -3.90 14.14
C SER A 315 -25.48 -2.74 14.53
N ASP A 316 -26.02 -1.69 15.16
CA ASP A 316 -25.21 -0.57 15.65
C ASP A 316 -24.16 -1.01 16.69
N GLU A 317 -24.40 -2.09 17.42
CA GLU A 317 -23.43 -2.71 18.34
C GLU A 317 -22.21 -3.25 17.60
N VAL A 318 -22.41 -3.92 16.47
CA VAL A 318 -21.33 -4.43 15.61
C VAL A 318 -20.58 -3.28 14.96
N ILE A 319 -21.27 -2.23 14.52
CA ILE A 319 -20.63 -1.01 13.98
C ILE A 319 -19.73 -0.37 15.03
N SER A 320 -20.22 -0.18 16.24
CA SER A 320 -19.47 0.39 17.37
C SER A 320 -18.28 -0.49 17.75
N PHE A 321 -18.44 -1.80 17.72
CA PHE A 321 -17.35 -2.75 17.95
C PHE A 321 -16.26 -2.63 16.88
N ILE A 322 -16.60 -2.62 15.60
CA ILE A 322 -15.64 -2.46 14.50
C ILE A 322 -14.90 -1.12 14.61
N ALA A 323 -15.60 -0.04 14.94
CA ALA A 323 -15.03 1.30 15.09
C ALA A 323 -14.03 1.38 16.26
N SER A 324 -14.33 0.71 17.39
CA SER A 324 -13.47 0.71 18.59
C SER A 324 -12.20 -0.15 18.41
N GLU A 325 -12.33 -1.30 17.75
CA GLU A 325 -11.20 -2.21 17.53
C GLU A 325 -10.22 -1.71 16.46
N SER A 326 -10.68 -0.91 15.49
CA SER A 326 -9.83 -0.32 14.46
C SER A 326 -9.03 0.86 15.03
N LYS A 327 -7.75 0.64 15.36
CA LYS A 327 -6.97 1.58 16.19
C LYS A 327 -6.45 2.82 15.44
N THR A 328 -6.06 2.73 14.15
CA THR A 328 -5.15 3.74 13.60
C THR A 328 -5.55 4.38 12.28
N ASN A 329 -6.25 3.72 11.36
CA ASN A 329 -6.48 4.30 10.04
C ASN A 329 -7.79 3.87 9.38
N ILE A 330 -8.32 4.76 8.54
CA ILE A 330 -9.59 4.55 7.82
C ILE A 330 -9.46 3.42 6.77
N ARG A 331 -8.29 3.20 6.19
CA ARG A 331 -8.08 2.13 5.22
C ARG A 331 -8.24 0.75 5.87
N GLU A 332 -7.71 0.58 7.06
CA GLU A 332 -7.87 -0.63 7.87
C GLU A 332 -9.32 -0.82 8.30
N LEU A 333 -9.96 0.24 8.79
CA LEU A 333 -11.38 0.26 9.16
C LEU A 333 -12.28 -0.24 8.02
N ILE A 334 -12.07 0.30 6.81
CA ILE A 334 -12.83 -0.12 5.62
C ILE A 334 -12.50 -1.57 5.23
N GLY A 335 -11.24 -2.00 5.38
CA GLY A 335 -10.83 -3.39 5.14
C GLY A 335 -11.53 -4.38 6.08
N VAL A 336 -11.60 -4.06 7.36
CA VAL A 336 -12.33 -4.81 8.39
C VAL A 336 -13.82 -4.87 8.07
N LEU A 337 -14.43 -3.72 7.78
CA LEU A 337 -15.84 -3.64 7.39
C LEU A 337 -16.16 -4.49 6.17
N ASN A 338 -15.39 -4.39 5.11
CA ASN A 338 -15.60 -5.18 3.88
C ASN A 338 -15.54 -6.69 4.15
N ARG A 339 -14.65 -7.13 5.04
CA ARG A 339 -14.54 -8.54 5.46
C ARG A 339 -15.80 -9.02 6.17
N VAL A 340 -16.27 -8.23 7.14
CA VAL A 340 -17.49 -8.52 7.92
C VAL A 340 -18.72 -8.57 7.00
N VAL A 341 -18.90 -7.56 6.15
CA VAL A 341 -20.00 -7.49 5.18
C VAL A 341 -19.99 -8.68 4.24
N THR A 342 -18.82 -9.02 3.67
CA THR A 342 -18.69 -10.14 2.74
C THR A 342 -19.04 -11.46 3.40
N PHE A 343 -18.60 -11.68 4.64
CA PHE A 343 -18.92 -12.89 5.39
C PHE A 343 -20.44 -12.99 5.68
N GLY A 344 -21.07 -11.90 6.13
CA GLY A 344 -22.53 -11.87 6.37
C GLY A 344 -23.34 -12.18 5.12
N ARG A 345 -22.90 -11.67 3.95
CA ARG A 345 -23.56 -11.94 2.66
C ARG A 345 -23.40 -13.40 2.23
N ILE A 346 -22.21 -13.97 2.34
CA ILE A 346 -21.97 -15.39 1.95
C ILE A 346 -22.82 -16.32 2.81
N HIS A 347 -22.90 -16.07 4.11
CA HIS A 347 -23.62 -16.93 5.05
C HIS A 347 -25.09 -16.57 5.23
N LYS A 348 -25.58 -15.50 4.61
CA LYS A 348 -26.97 -14.98 4.73
C LYS A 348 -27.42 -14.87 6.18
N LYS A 349 -26.52 -14.48 7.08
CA LYS A 349 -26.74 -14.45 8.52
C LYS A 349 -26.51 -13.03 9.06
N GLU A 350 -27.34 -12.61 9.99
CA GLU A 350 -27.09 -11.43 10.79
C GLU A 350 -25.89 -11.69 11.72
N LEU A 351 -24.89 -10.80 11.67
CA LEU A 351 -23.61 -11.02 12.35
C LEU A 351 -23.67 -10.51 13.79
N THR A 352 -23.26 -11.37 14.71
CA THR A 352 -23.05 -11.01 16.11
C THR A 352 -21.63 -10.50 16.36
N ILE A 353 -21.39 -9.82 17.50
CA ILE A 353 -20.04 -9.41 17.93
C ILE A 353 -19.06 -10.60 17.99
N ASN A 354 -19.56 -11.78 18.44
CA ASN A 354 -18.74 -12.99 18.51
C ASN A 354 -18.34 -13.51 17.12
N ASP A 355 -19.24 -13.44 16.15
CA ASP A 355 -18.91 -13.76 14.76
C ASP A 355 -17.83 -12.80 14.25
N CYS A 356 -17.95 -11.49 14.51
CA CYS A 356 -16.95 -10.49 14.13
C CYS A 356 -15.59 -10.73 14.78
N LYS A 357 -15.53 -11.07 16.06
CA LYS A 357 -14.29 -11.45 16.76
C LYS A 357 -13.61 -12.64 16.09
N ASN A 358 -14.36 -13.65 15.68
CA ASN A 358 -13.81 -14.83 15.00
C ASN A 358 -13.30 -14.50 13.59
N ILE A 359 -14.06 -13.73 12.82
CA ILE A 359 -13.71 -13.30 11.45
C ILE A 359 -12.44 -12.43 11.45
N LEU A 360 -12.26 -11.61 12.49
CA LEU A 360 -11.21 -10.61 12.59
C LEU A 360 -10.04 -11.05 13.48
N LYS A 361 -10.09 -12.25 14.03
CA LYS A 361 -9.05 -12.79 14.94
C LYS A 361 -7.63 -12.65 14.36
N ASP A 362 -7.47 -12.93 13.06
CA ASP A 362 -6.17 -12.82 12.40
C ASP A 362 -5.71 -11.36 12.21
N VAL A 363 -6.66 -10.44 12.01
CA VAL A 363 -6.37 -9.02 11.84
C VAL A 363 -5.98 -8.39 13.17
N PHE A 364 -6.72 -8.70 14.23
CA PHE A 364 -6.46 -8.15 15.56
C PHE A 364 -5.22 -8.76 16.21
N ASN A 365 -4.92 -10.05 15.94
CA ASN A 365 -3.68 -10.67 16.39
C ASN A 365 -2.44 -10.14 15.67
N GLN A 366 -2.53 -9.66 14.42
CA GLN A 366 -1.42 -9.00 13.72
C GLN A 366 -1.09 -7.62 14.30
N ALA A 367 -2.03 -6.94 14.97
CA ALA A 367 -1.79 -5.64 15.61
C ALA A 367 -0.88 -5.72 16.85
N LYS A 368 -0.59 -6.93 17.36
CA LYS A 368 0.30 -7.18 18.50
C LYS A 368 1.62 -7.82 18.10
N VAL A 369 2.26 -7.33 17.02
CA VAL A 369 3.65 -7.73 16.74
C VAL A 369 4.55 -7.16 17.82
N ILE A 370 4.89 -8.00 18.79
CA ILE A 370 5.84 -7.64 19.83
C ILE A 370 7.22 -7.45 19.17
N THR A 371 7.72 -6.22 19.22
CA THR A 371 9.05 -5.89 18.69
C THR A 371 10.11 -6.02 19.77
N VAL A 372 11.38 -6.23 19.36
CA VAL A 372 12.51 -6.27 20.31
C VAL A 372 12.61 -4.96 21.08
N ASP A 373 12.35 -3.82 20.43
CA ASP A 373 12.40 -2.49 21.04
C ASP A 373 11.29 -2.32 22.10
N LYS A 374 10.06 -2.83 21.84
CA LYS A 374 8.99 -2.85 22.86
C LYS A 374 9.39 -3.69 24.06
N ILE A 375 9.96 -4.88 23.85
CA ILE A 375 10.45 -5.73 24.93
C ILE A 375 11.51 -5.03 25.77
N GLN A 376 12.48 -4.34 25.12
CA GLN A 376 13.51 -3.59 25.81
C GLN A 376 12.93 -2.49 26.69
N ASN A 377 11.98 -1.71 26.16
CA ASN A 377 11.33 -0.62 26.89
C ASN A 377 10.52 -1.17 28.09
N THR A 378 9.70 -2.19 27.87
CA THR A 378 8.87 -2.78 28.93
C THR A 378 9.72 -3.38 30.06
N VAL A 379 10.80 -4.10 29.72
CA VAL A 379 11.74 -4.63 30.74
C VAL A 379 12.49 -3.52 31.45
N SER A 380 12.91 -2.48 30.74
CA SER A 380 13.56 -1.28 31.28
C SER A 380 12.66 -0.60 32.33
N ASN A 381 11.39 -0.39 31.99
CA ASN A 381 10.41 0.22 32.88
C ASN A 381 10.09 -0.67 34.08
N PHE A 382 9.91 -1.98 33.86
CA PHE A 382 9.60 -2.94 34.92
C PHE A 382 10.68 -3.00 36.03
N TYR A 383 11.97 -2.93 35.62
CA TYR A 383 13.08 -2.91 36.56
C TYR A 383 13.54 -1.51 36.95
N ASN A 384 12.85 -0.48 36.49
CA ASN A 384 13.18 0.94 36.72
C ASN A 384 14.65 1.28 36.39
N ILE A 385 15.13 0.80 35.23
CA ILE A 385 16.49 0.96 34.75
C ILE A 385 16.45 1.78 33.44
N PRO A 386 17.25 2.84 33.28
CA PRO A 386 17.33 3.55 32.00
C PRO A 386 17.70 2.61 30.85
N LEU A 387 16.98 2.69 29.72
CA LEU A 387 17.22 1.84 28.56
C LEU A 387 18.66 1.89 28.08
N ALA A 388 19.27 3.08 28.08
CA ALA A 388 20.68 3.27 27.71
C ALA A 388 21.63 2.47 28.60
N GLU A 389 21.36 2.36 29.91
CA GLU A 389 22.17 1.55 30.84
C GLU A 389 21.94 0.06 30.64
N MET A 390 20.70 -0.37 30.43
CA MET A 390 20.40 -1.76 30.13
C MET A 390 21.10 -2.22 28.83
N LEU A 391 21.21 -1.36 27.83
CA LEU A 391 21.92 -1.62 26.58
C LEU A 391 23.43 -1.40 26.64
N SER A 392 23.96 -0.82 27.74
CA SER A 392 25.40 -0.57 27.92
C SER A 392 26.25 -1.86 27.93
N GLN A 393 27.57 -1.73 27.79
CA GLN A 393 28.52 -2.86 27.91
C GLN A 393 28.74 -3.34 29.32
N ARG A 394 28.27 -2.59 30.36
CA ARG A 394 28.46 -2.92 31.77
C ARG A 394 27.90 -4.31 32.10
N ARG A 395 28.65 -5.05 32.94
CA ARG A 395 28.35 -6.44 33.33
C ARG A 395 27.85 -6.57 34.77
N SER A 396 27.55 -5.47 35.45
CA SER A 396 27.02 -5.49 36.82
C SER A 396 25.73 -6.29 36.90
N ARG A 397 25.57 -7.05 37.99
CA ARG A 397 24.42 -7.97 38.17
C ARG A 397 23.04 -7.29 38.04
N PRO A 398 22.83 -6.07 38.58
CA PRO A 398 21.58 -5.33 38.43
C PRO A 398 21.18 -5.03 36.97
N LEU A 399 22.16 -4.83 36.07
CA LEU A 399 21.94 -4.54 34.65
C LEU A 399 21.95 -5.81 33.78
N ALA A 400 22.74 -6.80 34.16
CA ALA A 400 22.91 -8.03 33.40
C ALA A 400 21.66 -8.91 33.43
N ARG A 401 20.98 -8.98 34.57
CA ARG A 401 19.79 -9.83 34.72
C ARG A 401 18.59 -9.34 33.92
N PRO A 402 18.16 -8.08 34.02
CA PRO A 402 17.10 -7.52 33.16
C PRO A 402 17.41 -7.67 31.68
N ARG A 403 18.63 -7.44 31.26
CA ARG A 403 19.09 -7.63 29.86
C ARG A 403 18.94 -9.09 29.42
N GLN A 404 19.29 -10.07 30.27
CA GLN A 404 19.12 -11.48 29.96
C GLN A 404 17.64 -11.85 29.82
N ILE A 405 16.76 -11.31 30.66
CA ILE A 405 15.31 -11.49 30.57
C ILE A 405 14.78 -10.90 29.27
N ALA A 406 15.20 -9.68 28.90
CA ALA A 406 14.80 -9.05 27.66
C ALA A 406 15.25 -9.86 26.42
N MET A 407 16.48 -10.40 26.40
CA MET A 407 16.96 -11.30 25.34
C MET A 407 16.14 -12.62 25.28
N TYR A 408 15.82 -13.19 26.42
CA TYR A 408 14.99 -14.38 26.53
C TYR A 408 13.58 -14.15 25.96
N LEU A 409 12.93 -13.06 26.38
CA LEU A 409 11.60 -12.69 25.89
C LEU A 409 11.65 -12.36 24.37
N ALA A 410 12.68 -11.66 23.90
CA ALA A 410 12.87 -11.40 22.48
C ALA A 410 12.95 -12.69 21.65
N LYS A 411 13.66 -13.72 22.16
CA LYS A 411 13.73 -15.02 21.47
C LYS A 411 12.40 -15.80 21.54
N LYS A 412 11.65 -15.69 22.62
CA LYS A 412 10.38 -16.43 22.82
C LYS A 412 9.18 -15.77 22.13
N MET A 413 9.16 -14.43 22.04
CA MET A 413 7.99 -13.65 21.61
C MET A 413 8.17 -13.00 20.23
N THR A 414 9.35 -13.12 19.60
CA THR A 414 9.59 -12.61 18.26
C THR A 414 10.15 -13.70 17.33
N THR A 415 10.00 -13.51 16.02
CA THR A 415 10.56 -14.39 14.98
C THR A 415 12.01 -14.07 14.64
N ARG A 416 12.65 -13.13 15.37
CA ARG A 416 14.01 -12.67 15.08
C ARG A 416 15.05 -13.75 15.35
N SER A 417 16.07 -13.77 14.50
CA SER A 417 17.22 -14.66 14.67
C SER A 417 18.11 -14.21 15.84
N LEU A 418 18.87 -15.14 16.41
CA LEU A 418 19.79 -14.83 17.53
C LEU A 418 20.80 -13.72 17.20
N PRO A 419 21.41 -13.68 15.98
CA PRO A 419 22.28 -12.59 15.58
C PRO A 419 21.54 -11.23 15.48
N GLU A 420 20.29 -11.22 15.01
CA GLU A 420 19.48 -9.99 14.95
C GLU A 420 19.16 -9.46 16.34
N ILE A 421 18.78 -10.35 17.26
CA ILE A 421 18.57 -9.98 18.67
C ILE A 421 19.86 -9.41 19.24
N GLY A 422 21.01 -10.07 19.06
CA GLY A 422 22.30 -9.60 19.54
C GLY A 422 22.64 -8.18 19.05
N ARG A 423 22.40 -7.89 17.78
CA ARG A 423 22.58 -6.55 17.18
C ARG A 423 21.75 -5.48 17.88
N ARG A 424 20.49 -5.77 18.24
CA ARG A 424 19.60 -4.86 18.96
C ARG A 424 20.01 -4.63 20.43
N PHE A 425 20.83 -5.50 21.00
CA PHE A 425 21.38 -5.37 22.35
C PHE A 425 22.85 -4.89 22.33
N ALA A 426 23.11 -3.74 21.70
CA ALA A 426 24.42 -3.12 21.58
C ALA A 426 25.48 -3.99 20.88
N ASN A 427 25.12 -4.58 19.74
CA ASN A 427 25.95 -5.44 18.89
C ASN A 427 26.61 -6.60 19.65
N ARG A 428 25.87 -7.24 20.56
CA ARG A 428 26.35 -8.42 21.27
C ARG A 428 26.31 -9.64 20.36
N ASP A 429 27.29 -10.52 20.57
CA ASP A 429 27.39 -11.77 19.84
C ASP A 429 26.18 -12.68 20.13
N HIS A 430 25.79 -13.51 19.13
CA HIS A 430 24.69 -14.45 19.25
C HIS A 430 24.91 -15.47 20.38
N THR A 431 26.16 -15.80 20.73
CA THR A 431 26.51 -16.67 21.86
C THR A 431 26.08 -16.08 23.19
N THR A 432 26.13 -14.75 23.33
CA THR A 432 25.63 -14.03 24.51
C THR A 432 24.11 -14.18 24.64
N VAL A 433 23.38 -14.14 23.51
CA VAL A 433 21.93 -14.34 23.49
C VAL A 433 21.60 -15.81 23.85
N ILE A 434 22.32 -16.78 23.31
CA ILE A 434 22.16 -18.21 23.65
C ILE A 434 22.37 -18.42 25.16
N HIS A 435 23.45 -17.86 25.72
CA HIS A 435 23.74 -17.96 27.14
C HIS A 435 22.62 -17.33 27.99
N ALA A 436 22.14 -16.14 27.59
CA ALA A 436 21.03 -15.48 28.26
C ALA A 436 19.77 -16.35 28.28
N VAL A 437 19.39 -16.91 27.14
CA VAL A 437 18.22 -17.80 27.02
C VAL A 437 18.38 -19.02 27.91
N LYS A 438 19.50 -19.75 27.84
CA LYS A 438 19.75 -20.93 28.67
C LYS A 438 19.71 -20.58 30.15
N THR A 439 20.33 -19.46 30.56
CA THR A 439 20.40 -19.04 31.95
C THR A 439 19.02 -18.70 32.51
N ILE A 440 18.22 -17.93 31.77
CA ILE A 440 16.89 -17.54 32.22
C ILE A 440 15.93 -18.75 32.24
N THR A 441 16.00 -19.65 31.27
CA THR A 441 15.20 -20.88 31.27
C THR A 441 15.49 -21.68 32.54
N ARG A 442 16.77 -21.93 32.86
CA ARG A 442 17.15 -22.70 34.06
C ARG A 442 16.73 -21.97 35.36
N LEU A 443 16.75 -20.66 35.40
CA LEU A 443 16.35 -19.90 36.58
C LEU A 443 14.84 -19.86 36.76
N SER A 444 14.08 -19.73 35.66
CA SER A 444 12.61 -19.77 35.72
C SER A 444 12.04 -21.14 36.19
N GLU A 445 12.84 -22.21 36.10
CA GLU A 445 12.50 -23.53 36.61
C GLU A 445 12.79 -23.70 38.12
N LYS A 446 13.71 -22.88 38.68
CA LYS A 446 14.20 -23.03 40.05
C LYS A 446 13.74 -21.92 41.02
N ASP A 447 13.29 -20.80 40.46
CA ASP A 447 12.98 -19.58 41.19
C ASP A 447 11.57 -19.09 40.81
N ASP A 448 10.61 -19.28 41.71
CA ASP A 448 9.21 -18.90 41.50
C ASP A 448 9.02 -17.38 41.38
N GLU A 449 9.87 -16.58 42.01
CA GLU A 449 9.84 -15.12 41.92
C GLU A 449 10.25 -14.69 40.52
N MET A 450 11.31 -15.29 39.98
CA MET A 450 11.76 -15.04 38.59
C MET A 450 10.68 -15.42 37.58
N LYS A 451 10.00 -16.54 37.79
CA LYS A 451 8.91 -16.99 36.93
C LYS A 451 7.74 -16.00 36.96
N LYS A 452 7.33 -15.52 38.12
CA LYS A 452 6.29 -14.49 38.27
C LYS A 452 6.64 -13.20 37.57
N ASN A 453 7.89 -12.71 37.74
CA ASN A 453 8.36 -11.49 37.06
C ASN A 453 8.32 -11.60 35.53
N ILE A 454 8.73 -12.76 34.99
CA ILE A 454 8.67 -13.01 33.53
C ILE A 454 7.22 -13.03 33.03
N GLU A 455 6.30 -13.67 33.79
CA GLU A 455 4.88 -13.72 33.45
C GLU A 455 4.23 -12.33 33.51
N GLN A 456 4.55 -11.52 34.51
CA GLN A 456 4.09 -10.13 34.61
C GLN A 456 4.56 -9.28 33.42
N ILE A 457 5.85 -9.34 33.08
CA ILE A 457 6.39 -8.63 31.91
C ILE A 457 5.71 -9.11 30.64
N ARG A 458 5.46 -10.42 30.51
CA ARG A 458 4.73 -11.00 29.38
C ARG A 458 3.30 -10.47 29.28
N SER A 459 2.58 -10.37 30.40
CA SER A 459 1.22 -9.79 30.43
C SER A 459 1.25 -8.33 30.00
N LEU A 460 2.17 -7.51 30.54
CA LEU A 460 2.33 -6.12 30.13
C LEU A 460 2.62 -5.96 28.62
N LEU A 461 3.42 -6.86 28.04
CA LEU A 461 3.71 -6.85 26.61
C LEU A 461 2.50 -7.22 25.74
N LEU A 462 1.54 -7.97 26.28
CA LEU A 462 0.33 -8.42 25.59
C LEU A 462 -0.86 -7.48 25.78
N GLU A 463 -0.89 -6.71 26.86
CA GLU A 463 -1.96 -5.76 27.19
C GLU A 463 -1.79 -4.41 26.47
N GLU A 464 -0.58 -3.94 26.25
CA GLU A 464 -0.27 -2.74 25.44
C GLU A 464 -0.20 -3.05 23.92
#